data_98ddf28b0a14149381582e3c0e76f84b
#
_entry.id   98ddf28b0a14149381582e3c0e76f84b
#
_cell.length_a   1.000
_cell.length_b   1.000
_cell.length_c   1.000
_cell.angle_alpha   90.00
_cell.angle_beta   90.00
_cell.angle_gamma   90.00
#
_symmetry.space_group_name_H-M   'P 1'
#
loop_
_entity.id
_entity.type
_entity.pdbx_description
1 polymer ?
#
loop_
_entity_poly.entity_id
_entity_poly.type
_entity_poly.pdbx_seq_one_letter_code
_entity_poly.pdbx_strand_id
1 'polypeptide(L)'
;VGKEPTPCILGHGAPGGHDQSHSQINDISWKEVTNTLSLANMVLGLFSIIFSFSRKRQCASWMLLVSFLLDMAVRAMTSHLNICSKLGAELNAFAIFTTFGLASALLLGLDGLLSGTLAIICVSAAAFRLCFYSPGVPSTYRGLPCPYASSILASTSLLTKGNTFILCCMASLMILFMMDRSYYPHDKILESENWKTLVYIGGVVMLFFSLLSLSACYCLVWSLSYIFFPNALWGKAARLSSQH
;
A
#
# COMPACT_ATOMS: atom_id res chain seq x y z
N VAL A 1 -28.87 -7.17 -12.63
CA VAL A 1 -28.22 -7.73 -13.80
C VAL A 1 -26.74 -7.57 -13.57
N GLY A 2 -26.07 -8.66 -13.12
CA GLY A 2 -24.66 -8.67 -12.75
C GLY A 2 -23.78 -8.45 -14.00
N LYS A 3 -22.88 -7.48 -13.94
CA LYS A 3 -21.72 -7.43 -14.81
C LYS A 3 -20.61 -8.23 -14.13
N GLU A 4 -20.24 -9.34 -14.74
CA GLU A 4 -19.04 -10.09 -14.40
C GLU A 4 -17.80 -9.17 -14.45
N PRO A 5 -16.83 -9.40 -13.54
CA PRO A 5 -15.54 -8.69 -13.62
C PRO A 5 -14.82 -9.12 -14.90
N THR A 6 -14.38 -8.15 -15.66
CA THR A 6 -13.60 -8.35 -16.90
C THR A 6 -12.39 -9.26 -16.62
N PRO A 7 -12.25 -10.35 -17.37
CA PRO A 7 -11.12 -11.26 -17.19
C PRO A 7 -9.80 -10.58 -17.60
N CYS A 8 -8.75 -10.87 -16.85
CA CYS A 8 -7.38 -10.62 -17.31
C CYS A 8 -7.24 -11.18 -18.72
N ILE A 9 -6.95 -10.34 -19.71
CA ILE A 9 -6.80 -10.76 -21.10
C ILE A 9 -5.61 -11.69 -21.21
N LEU A 10 -5.89 -12.99 -21.34
CA LEU A 10 -4.88 -13.98 -21.75
C LEU A 10 -4.56 -13.73 -23.22
N GLY A 11 -3.36 -13.21 -23.49
CA GLY A 11 -2.80 -13.20 -24.83
C GLY A 11 -2.53 -14.62 -25.30
N HIS A 12 -3.35 -15.12 -26.22
CA HIS A 12 -3.08 -16.35 -26.95
C HIS A 12 -2.04 -16.08 -28.04
N GLY A 13 -0.84 -16.61 -27.86
CA GLY A 13 0.16 -16.82 -28.90
C GLY A 13 0.81 -18.19 -28.71
N ALA A 14 0.43 -19.20 -29.47
CA ALA A 14 1.18 -20.44 -29.62
C ALA A 14 2.32 -20.20 -30.64
N PRO A 15 3.49 -20.88 -30.60
CA PRO A 15 3.76 -22.30 -30.38
C PRO A 15 5.12 -22.65 -29.70
N GLY A 16 5.36 -23.92 -29.38
CA GLY A 16 6.67 -24.48 -29.09
C GLY A 16 6.73 -25.22 -27.75
N GLY A 17 6.58 -26.56 -27.76
CA GLY A 17 6.33 -27.39 -26.56
C GLY A 17 7.50 -27.63 -25.59
N HIS A 18 8.67 -27.00 -25.72
CA HIS A 18 9.78 -27.16 -24.76
C HIS A 18 10.03 -25.92 -23.92
N ASP A 19 9.71 -24.73 -24.40
CA ASP A 19 9.81 -23.48 -23.61
C ASP A 19 8.61 -23.25 -22.69
N GLN A 20 7.47 -23.89 -22.95
CA GLN A 20 6.26 -23.72 -22.14
C GLN A 20 6.38 -24.31 -20.73
N SER A 21 7.13 -25.39 -20.53
CA SER A 21 7.27 -26.00 -19.20
C SER A 21 8.14 -25.16 -18.26
N HIS A 22 9.20 -24.55 -18.75
CA HIS A 22 10.08 -23.67 -17.96
C HIS A 22 9.38 -22.32 -17.63
N SER A 23 8.61 -21.76 -18.56
CA SER A 23 7.87 -20.53 -18.28
C SER A 23 6.71 -20.76 -17.27
N GLN A 24 6.01 -21.88 -17.37
CA GLN A 24 4.94 -22.22 -16.41
C GLN A 24 5.48 -22.49 -15.01
N ILE A 25 6.61 -23.15 -14.87
CA ILE A 25 7.26 -23.41 -13.56
C ILE A 25 7.70 -22.08 -12.93
N ASN A 26 8.30 -21.19 -13.72
CA ASN A 26 8.69 -19.86 -13.24
C ASN A 26 7.47 -19.02 -12.82
N ASP A 27 6.39 -19.02 -13.61
CA ASP A 27 5.16 -18.28 -13.29
C ASP A 27 4.48 -18.79 -12.00
N ILE A 28 4.47 -20.11 -11.78
CA ILE A 28 3.93 -20.71 -10.54
C ILE A 28 4.80 -20.28 -9.36
N SER A 29 6.12 -20.35 -9.48
CA SER A 29 7.06 -19.96 -8.42
C SER A 29 6.90 -18.49 -8.05
N TRP A 30 6.76 -17.57 -9.00
CA TRP A 30 6.56 -16.14 -8.72
C TRP A 30 5.21 -15.83 -8.09
N LYS A 31 4.14 -16.55 -8.46
CA LYS A 31 2.84 -16.46 -7.79
C LYS A 31 2.91 -16.86 -6.32
N GLU A 32 3.63 -17.92 -6.02
CA GLU A 32 3.85 -18.35 -4.64
C GLU A 32 4.66 -17.33 -3.84
N VAL A 33 5.69 -16.73 -4.44
CA VAL A 33 6.50 -15.68 -3.81
C VAL A 33 5.64 -14.46 -3.49
N THR A 34 4.82 -13.95 -4.43
CA THR A 34 3.96 -12.80 -4.18
C THR A 34 2.90 -13.07 -3.12
N ASN A 35 2.32 -14.28 -3.11
CA ASN A 35 1.36 -14.70 -2.08
C ASN A 35 2.03 -14.80 -0.70
N THR A 36 3.24 -15.35 -0.63
CA THR A 36 4.01 -15.43 0.62
C THR A 36 4.37 -14.06 1.16
N LEU A 37 4.76 -13.12 0.29
CA LEU A 37 5.03 -11.73 0.68
C LEU A 37 3.76 -11.01 1.17
N SER A 38 2.61 -11.23 0.54
CA SER A 38 1.32 -10.70 0.99
C SER A 38 0.93 -11.27 2.36
N LEU A 39 1.17 -12.56 2.59
CA LEU A 39 0.97 -13.19 3.88
C LEU A 39 1.92 -12.62 4.94
N ALA A 40 3.19 -12.43 4.61
CA ALA A 40 4.16 -11.78 5.50
C ALA A 40 3.73 -10.35 5.86
N ASN A 41 3.19 -9.59 4.90
CA ASN A 41 2.62 -8.27 5.15
C ASN A 41 1.46 -8.32 6.15
N MET A 42 0.55 -9.28 6.01
CA MET A 42 -0.54 -9.49 6.96
C MET A 42 -0.03 -9.84 8.36
N VAL A 43 0.98 -10.70 8.47
CA VAL A 43 1.59 -11.08 9.76
C VAL A 43 2.22 -9.86 10.43
N LEU A 44 2.93 -9.00 9.69
CA LEU A 44 3.46 -7.74 10.23
C LEU A 44 2.33 -6.82 10.75
N GLY A 45 1.22 -6.75 10.03
CA GLY A 45 0.03 -6.02 10.48
C GLY A 45 -0.52 -6.57 11.79
N LEU A 46 -0.63 -7.89 11.93
CA LEU A 46 -1.08 -8.54 13.18
C LEU A 46 -0.10 -8.25 14.34
N PHE A 47 1.20 -8.29 14.11
CA PHE A 47 2.17 -7.88 15.13
C PHE A 47 2.01 -6.40 15.51
N SER A 48 1.78 -5.53 14.55
CA SER A 48 1.48 -4.11 14.83
C SER A 48 0.25 -3.95 15.72
N ILE A 49 -0.81 -4.74 15.50
CA ILE A 49 -2.01 -4.76 16.35
C ILE A 49 -1.65 -5.17 17.77
N ILE A 50 -0.89 -6.26 17.94
CA ILE A 50 -0.46 -6.75 19.26
C ILE A 50 0.37 -5.68 19.99
N PHE A 51 1.32 -5.03 19.31
CA PHE A 51 2.10 -3.95 19.89
C PHE A 51 1.27 -2.71 20.23
N SER A 52 0.24 -2.40 19.45
CA SER A 52 -0.69 -1.31 19.74
C SER A 52 -1.47 -1.57 21.04
N PHE A 53 -1.99 -2.79 21.22
CA PHE A 53 -2.64 -3.20 22.47
C PHE A 53 -1.67 -3.22 23.67
N SER A 54 -0.41 -3.58 23.43
CA SER A 54 0.65 -3.54 24.45
C SER A 54 1.16 -2.12 24.72
N ARG A 55 0.53 -1.08 24.18
CA ARG A 55 0.91 0.34 24.27
C ARG A 55 2.33 0.65 23.78
N LYS A 56 2.93 -0.23 23.02
CA LYS A 56 4.24 -0.04 22.36
C LYS A 56 4.06 0.61 20.98
N ARG A 57 3.54 1.83 20.94
CA ARG A 57 3.19 2.53 19.70
C ARG A 57 4.38 2.70 18.74
N GLN A 58 5.59 2.87 19.24
CA GLN A 58 6.78 2.98 18.39
C GLN A 58 7.05 1.69 17.61
N CYS A 59 6.97 0.52 18.28
CA CYS A 59 7.15 -0.76 17.61
C CYS A 59 6.01 -1.02 16.60
N ALA A 60 4.78 -0.71 16.97
CA ALA A 60 3.63 -0.85 16.08
C ALA A 60 3.79 0.02 14.81
N SER A 61 4.19 1.28 14.97
CA SER A 61 4.42 2.19 13.85
C SER A 61 5.57 1.73 12.96
N TRP A 62 6.66 1.24 13.55
CA TRP A 62 7.79 0.70 12.79
C TRP A 62 7.38 -0.52 11.96
N MET A 63 6.61 -1.45 12.53
CA MET A 63 6.08 -2.61 11.80
C MET A 63 5.21 -2.18 10.61
N LEU A 64 4.42 -1.12 10.76
CA LEU A 64 3.61 -0.56 9.66
C LEU A 64 4.46 0.05 8.55
N LEU A 65 5.58 0.70 8.88
CA LEU A 65 6.50 1.22 7.85
C LEU A 65 7.21 0.09 7.10
N VAL A 66 7.61 -0.98 7.80
CA VAL A 66 8.14 -2.20 7.15
C VAL A 66 7.09 -2.79 6.20
N SER A 67 5.85 -2.91 6.67
CA SER A 67 4.72 -3.39 5.88
C SER A 67 4.45 -2.52 4.65
N PHE A 68 4.57 -1.19 4.78
CA PHE A 68 4.43 -0.28 3.66
C PHE A 68 5.45 -0.56 2.55
N LEU A 69 6.73 -0.74 2.91
CA LEU A 69 7.77 -1.07 1.92
C LEU A 69 7.54 -2.47 1.31
N LEU A 70 7.10 -3.43 2.10
CA LEU A 70 6.80 -4.77 1.63
C LEU A 70 5.62 -4.77 0.64
N ASP A 71 4.56 -4.02 0.92
CA ASP A 71 3.42 -3.87 0.03
C ASP A 71 3.82 -3.21 -1.31
N MET A 72 4.71 -2.22 -1.27
CA MET A 72 5.27 -1.62 -2.48
C MET A 72 6.05 -2.63 -3.31
N ALA A 73 6.83 -3.52 -2.67
CA ALA A 73 7.54 -4.60 -3.35
C ALA A 73 6.58 -5.58 -4.01
N VAL A 74 5.53 -6.01 -3.30
CA VAL A 74 4.50 -6.94 -3.83
C VAL A 74 3.84 -6.34 -5.07
N ARG A 75 3.43 -5.09 -5.02
CA ARG A 75 2.82 -4.40 -6.18
C ARG A 75 3.78 -4.28 -7.36
N ALA A 76 5.03 -3.91 -7.08
CA ALA A 76 6.04 -3.79 -8.10
C ALA A 76 6.32 -5.14 -8.79
N MET A 77 6.42 -6.23 -8.02
CA MET A 77 6.61 -7.58 -8.56
C MET A 77 5.40 -8.05 -9.36
N THR A 78 4.18 -7.84 -8.84
CA THR A 78 2.93 -8.24 -9.52
C THR A 78 2.77 -7.50 -10.84
N SER A 79 3.09 -6.21 -10.88
CA SER A 79 3.01 -5.39 -12.09
C SER A 79 4.09 -5.79 -13.11
N HIS A 80 5.34 -5.91 -12.68
CA HIS A 80 6.46 -6.22 -13.57
C HIS A 80 6.35 -7.61 -14.22
N LEU A 81 5.86 -8.59 -13.48
CA LEU A 81 5.74 -9.98 -13.96
C LEU A 81 4.39 -10.27 -14.61
N ASN A 82 3.47 -9.28 -14.67
CA ASN A 82 2.09 -9.46 -15.15
C ASN A 82 1.37 -10.67 -14.53
N ILE A 83 1.72 -10.97 -13.26
CA ILE A 83 1.18 -12.10 -12.53
C ILE A 83 -0.17 -11.68 -11.95
N CYS A 84 -1.25 -12.19 -12.53
CA CYS A 84 -2.59 -12.01 -12.00
C CYS A 84 -3.15 -13.36 -11.54
N SER A 85 -3.41 -13.46 -10.24
CA SER A 85 -4.07 -14.60 -9.62
C SER A 85 -5.25 -14.07 -8.79
N LYS A 86 -6.44 -14.63 -8.98
CA LYS A 86 -7.62 -14.23 -8.22
C LYS A 86 -7.39 -14.39 -6.71
N LEU A 87 -6.85 -15.53 -6.30
CA LEU A 87 -6.51 -15.80 -4.90
C LEU A 87 -5.47 -14.81 -4.36
N GLY A 88 -4.44 -14.50 -5.14
CA GLY A 88 -3.41 -13.54 -4.75
C GLY A 88 -3.97 -12.12 -4.60
N ALA A 89 -4.87 -11.71 -5.47
CA ALA A 89 -5.52 -10.40 -5.37
C ALA A 89 -6.42 -10.30 -4.13
N GLU A 90 -7.19 -11.34 -3.83
CA GLU A 90 -8.04 -11.41 -2.63
C GLU A 90 -7.19 -11.43 -1.35
N LEU A 91 -6.12 -12.24 -1.30
CA LEU A 91 -5.18 -12.28 -0.18
C LEU A 91 -4.51 -10.92 0.05
N ASN A 92 -4.07 -10.27 -1.02
CA ASN A 92 -3.45 -8.95 -0.93
C ASN A 92 -4.44 -7.88 -0.46
N ALA A 93 -5.68 -7.90 -0.94
CA ALA A 93 -6.73 -6.99 -0.47
C ALA A 93 -7.02 -7.18 1.02
N PHE A 94 -7.07 -8.42 1.49
CA PHE A 94 -7.26 -8.74 2.90
C PHE A 94 -6.06 -8.31 3.75
N ALA A 95 -4.84 -8.53 3.27
CA ALA A 95 -3.61 -8.06 3.92
C ALA A 95 -3.60 -6.52 4.03
N ILE A 96 -3.95 -5.80 2.97
CA ILE A 96 -4.06 -4.34 2.96
C ILE A 96 -5.09 -3.85 4.00
N PHE A 97 -6.26 -4.49 4.05
CA PHE A 97 -7.29 -4.11 5.03
C PHE A 97 -6.82 -4.33 6.46
N THR A 98 -6.25 -5.50 6.76
CA THR A 98 -5.78 -5.84 8.11
C THR A 98 -4.64 -4.93 8.55
N THR A 99 -3.64 -4.73 7.68
CA THR A 99 -2.43 -3.98 8.01
C THR A 99 -2.65 -2.48 7.95
N PHE A 100 -3.17 -1.97 6.84
CA PHE A 100 -3.28 -0.53 6.61
C PHE A 100 -4.63 0.06 6.99
N GLY A 101 -5.67 -0.75 7.08
CA GLY A 101 -6.96 -0.33 7.64
C GLY A 101 -6.97 -0.47 9.16
N LEU A 102 -6.95 -1.70 9.65
CA LEU A 102 -7.18 -2.00 11.05
C LEU A 102 -5.99 -1.64 11.95
N ALA A 103 -4.75 -2.08 11.63
CA ALA A 103 -3.60 -1.84 12.48
C ALA A 103 -3.24 -0.34 12.56
N SER A 104 -3.36 0.41 11.45
CA SER A 104 -3.11 1.85 11.46
C SER A 104 -4.15 2.63 12.28
N ALA A 105 -5.41 2.24 12.25
CA ALA A 105 -6.46 2.85 13.06
C ALA A 105 -6.21 2.65 14.56
N LEU A 106 -5.68 1.51 14.96
CA LEU A 106 -5.34 1.21 16.36
C LEU A 106 -4.16 2.05 16.91
N LEU A 107 -3.34 2.67 16.04
CA LEU A 107 -2.33 3.63 16.49
C LEU A 107 -2.93 4.88 17.15
N LEU A 108 -4.17 5.25 16.80
CA LEU A 108 -4.88 6.36 17.43
C LEU A 108 -5.09 6.14 18.94
N GLY A 109 -5.10 4.87 19.36
CA GLY A 109 -5.42 4.48 20.74
C GLY A 109 -6.93 4.48 20.98
N LEU A 110 -7.36 3.58 21.85
CA LEU A 110 -8.78 3.43 22.20
C LEU A 110 -9.12 4.05 23.56
N ASP A 111 -8.16 4.80 24.14
CA ASP A 111 -8.28 5.34 25.50
C ASP A 111 -9.28 6.53 25.61
N GLY A 112 -9.72 7.10 24.49
CA GLY A 112 -10.65 8.23 24.44
C GLY A 112 -11.82 7.99 23.50
N LEU A 113 -12.99 8.57 23.81
CA LEU A 113 -14.17 8.47 22.95
C LEU A 113 -13.90 9.02 21.55
N LEU A 114 -13.21 10.15 21.45
CA LEU A 114 -12.87 10.77 20.16
C LEU A 114 -11.91 9.90 19.34
N SER A 115 -10.84 9.39 19.95
CA SER A 115 -9.87 8.54 19.25
C SER A 115 -10.49 7.19 18.84
N GLY A 116 -11.33 6.60 19.68
CA GLY A 116 -12.03 5.36 19.38
C GLY A 116 -13.04 5.51 18.23
N THR A 117 -13.86 6.56 18.25
CA THR A 117 -14.81 6.85 17.15
C THR A 117 -14.08 7.13 15.84
N LEU A 118 -12.98 7.88 15.89
CA LEU A 118 -12.17 8.18 14.72
C LEU A 118 -11.48 6.92 14.15
N ALA A 119 -11.03 6.02 15.03
CA ALA A 119 -10.50 4.72 14.62
C ALA A 119 -11.55 3.88 13.86
N ILE A 120 -12.78 3.83 14.35
CA ILE A 120 -13.89 3.13 13.68
C ILE A 120 -14.18 3.75 12.30
N ILE A 121 -14.21 5.08 12.21
CA ILE A 121 -14.41 5.79 10.94
C ILE A 121 -13.27 5.49 9.97
N CYS A 122 -12.02 5.47 10.45
CA CYS A 122 -10.85 5.15 9.64
C CYS A 122 -10.91 3.74 9.05
N VAL A 123 -11.26 2.74 9.87
CA VAL A 123 -11.45 1.35 9.41
C VAL A 123 -12.59 1.26 8.41
N SER A 124 -13.71 1.95 8.68
CA SER A 124 -14.86 1.97 7.77
C SER A 124 -14.52 2.62 6.43
N ALA A 125 -13.74 3.71 6.44
CA ALA A 125 -13.26 4.35 5.22
C ALA A 125 -12.34 3.44 4.41
N ALA A 126 -11.43 2.70 5.07
CA ALA A 126 -10.57 1.73 4.42
C ALA A 126 -11.37 0.57 3.81
N ALA A 127 -12.36 0.02 4.54
CA ALA A 127 -13.26 -1.02 4.04
C ALA A 127 -14.06 -0.53 2.84
N PHE A 128 -14.70 0.65 2.97
CA PHE A 128 -15.47 1.25 1.89
C PHE A 128 -14.62 1.44 0.64
N ARG A 129 -13.40 1.96 0.81
CA ARG A 129 -12.48 2.14 -0.29
C ARG A 129 -12.12 0.84 -1.00
N LEU A 130 -11.82 -0.23 -0.25
CA LEU A 130 -11.49 -1.53 -0.84
C LEU A 130 -12.69 -2.16 -1.57
N CYS A 131 -13.90 -1.98 -1.07
CA CYS A 131 -15.11 -2.53 -1.67
C CYS A 131 -15.57 -1.77 -2.92
N PHE A 132 -15.54 -0.42 -2.87
CA PHE A 132 -16.17 0.42 -3.90
C PHE A 132 -15.18 1.01 -4.91
N TYR A 133 -13.91 1.15 -4.55
CA TYR A 133 -12.89 1.70 -5.45
C TYR A 133 -11.93 0.62 -5.98
N SER A 134 -12.34 -0.64 -5.98
CA SER A 134 -11.64 -1.72 -6.66
C SER A 134 -11.64 -1.48 -8.18
N PRO A 135 -10.60 -1.87 -8.91
CA PRO A 135 -10.11 -1.23 -10.12
C PRO A 135 -11.11 -1.21 -11.28
N GLY A 136 -11.64 -0.02 -11.58
CA GLY A 136 -12.44 0.21 -12.78
C GLY A 136 -11.68 0.87 -13.95
N VAL A 137 -10.49 1.43 -13.69
CA VAL A 137 -9.67 2.11 -14.72
C VAL A 137 -8.22 1.62 -14.57
N PRO A 138 -7.60 1.08 -15.64
CA PRO A 138 -6.33 0.35 -15.55
C PRO A 138 -5.09 1.19 -15.20
N SER A 139 -5.21 2.50 -15.01
CA SER A 139 -4.04 3.37 -14.79
C SER A 139 -4.13 4.32 -13.59
N THR A 140 -5.25 4.39 -12.89
CA THR A 140 -5.45 5.37 -11.81
C THR A 140 -6.25 4.79 -10.63
N TYR A 141 -5.89 5.22 -9.41
CA TYR A 141 -6.66 4.95 -8.20
C TYR A 141 -7.59 6.13 -7.88
N ARG A 142 -8.85 5.85 -7.53
CA ARG A 142 -9.72 6.84 -6.90
C ARG A 142 -9.39 6.94 -5.42
N GLY A 143 -9.14 8.16 -4.95
CA GLY A 143 -8.77 8.45 -3.58
C GLY A 143 -7.38 7.95 -3.18
N LEU A 144 -6.86 8.43 -2.04
CA LEU A 144 -5.53 8.08 -1.56
C LEU A 144 -5.43 6.58 -1.22
N PRO A 145 -4.41 5.84 -1.71
CA PRO A 145 -4.20 4.44 -1.34
C PRO A 145 -3.99 4.24 0.15
N CYS A 146 -4.63 3.20 0.74
CA CYS A 146 -4.53 2.89 2.18
C CYS A 146 -3.08 2.79 2.71
N PRO A 147 -2.12 2.19 1.99
CA PRO A 147 -0.74 2.13 2.47
C PRO A 147 -0.10 3.50 2.68
N TYR A 148 -0.36 4.49 1.81
CA TYR A 148 0.16 5.85 1.98
C TYR A 148 -0.46 6.54 3.19
N ALA A 149 -1.77 6.42 3.40
CA ALA A 149 -2.44 6.95 4.58
C ALA A 149 -1.86 6.34 5.87
N SER A 150 -1.66 5.02 5.89
CA SER A 150 -1.06 4.32 7.01
C SER A 150 0.40 4.72 7.25
N SER A 151 1.19 4.89 6.19
CA SER A 151 2.59 5.36 6.27
C SER A 151 2.67 6.73 6.93
N ILE A 152 1.77 7.66 6.58
CA ILE A 152 1.72 8.99 7.20
C ILE A 152 1.35 8.89 8.68
N LEU A 153 0.34 8.09 9.04
CA LEU A 153 -0.04 7.90 10.43
C LEU A 153 1.08 7.27 11.26
N ALA A 154 1.73 6.23 10.73
CA ALA A 154 2.85 5.56 11.38
C ALA A 154 4.05 6.49 11.56
N SER A 155 4.42 7.24 10.52
CA SER A 155 5.51 8.22 10.57
C SER A 155 5.22 9.34 11.56
N THR A 156 4.00 9.88 11.55
CA THR A 156 3.56 10.90 12.51
C THR A 156 3.59 10.36 13.94
N SER A 157 3.15 9.13 14.16
CA SER A 157 3.21 8.46 15.47
C SER A 157 4.64 8.33 15.99
N LEU A 158 5.60 7.98 15.14
CA LEU A 158 7.02 7.90 15.50
C LEU A 158 7.60 9.28 15.84
N LEU A 159 7.34 10.29 15.02
CA LEU A 159 7.87 11.64 15.20
C LEU A 159 7.28 12.35 16.42
N THR A 160 6.00 12.17 16.68
CA THR A 160 5.29 12.81 17.80
C THR A 160 5.30 11.98 19.09
N LYS A 161 6.04 10.84 19.08
CA LYS A 161 6.07 9.89 20.21
C LYS A 161 4.68 9.40 20.63
N GLY A 162 3.77 9.30 19.66
CA GLY A 162 2.40 8.83 19.88
C GLY A 162 1.45 9.87 20.49
N ASN A 163 1.64 11.17 20.23
CA ASN A 163 0.71 12.22 20.66
C ASN A 163 -0.66 12.01 20.00
N THR A 164 -1.65 11.65 20.80
CA THR A 164 -3.00 11.28 20.34
C THR A 164 -3.71 12.42 19.62
N PHE A 165 -3.53 13.67 20.06
CA PHE A 165 -4.17 14.82 19.43
C PHE A 165 -3.71 15.02 17.99
N ILE A 166 -2.38 15.01 17.76
CA ILE A 166 -1.79 15.15 16.44
C ILE A 166 -2.20 13.97 15.54
N LEU A 167 -2.19 12.76 16.10
CA LEU A 167 -2.63 11.56 15.37
C LEU A 167 -4.10 11.64 14.96
N CYS A 168 -4.98 12.15 15.81
CA CYS A 168 -6.39 12.35 15.47
C CYS A 168 -6.56 13.39 14.35
N CYS A 169 -5.82 14.49 14.39
CA CYS A 169 -5.84 15.49 13.31
C CYS A 169 -5.35 14.88 11.98
N MET A 170 -4.25 14.15 12.01
CA MET A 170 -3.71 13.49 10.81
C MET A 170 -4.64 12.40 10.28
N ALA A 171 -5.26 11.61 11.17
CA ALA A 171 -6.23 10.60 10.76
C ALA A 171 -7.46 11.21 10.10
N SER A 172 -7.97 12.32 10.63
CA SER A 172 -9.10 13.05 10.02
C SER A 172 -8.76 13.52 8.60
N LEU A 173 -7.55 14.07 8.40
CA LEU A 173 -7.08 14.47 7.08
C LEU A 173 -6.94 13.26 6.14
N MET A 174 -6.39 12.14 6.62
CA MET A 174 -6.22 10.93 5.80
C MET A 174 -7.56 10.34 5.39
N ILE A 175 -8.56 10.33 6.29
CA ILE A 175 -9.92 9.88 5.96
C ILE A 175 -10.50 10.75 4.83
N LEU A 176 -10.34 12.08 4.90
CA LEU A 176 -10.82 12.99 3.86
C LEU A 176 -10.13 12.68 2.52
N PHE A 177 -8.81 12.52 2.49
CA PHE A 177 -8.07 12.18 1.27
C PHE A 177 -8.41 10.78 0.73
N MET A 178 -8.70 9.81 1.59
CA MET A 178 -9.12 8.47 1.18
C MET A 178 -10.51 8.47 0.54
N MET A 179 -11.41 9.34 1.00
CA MET A 179 -12.79 9.47 0.51
C MET A 179 -12.91 10.47 -0.64
N ASP A 180 -11.87 11.25 -0.93
CA ASP A 180 -11.87 12.21 -2.02
C ASP A 180 -11.96 11.49 -3.39
N ARG A 181 -12.58 12.17 -4.35
CA ARG A 181 -12.76 11.67 -5.74
C ARG A 181 -11.55 11.93 -6.63
N SER A 182 -10.48 12.46 -6.09
CA SER A 182 -9.23 12.71 -6.83
C SER A 182 -8.63 11.42 -7.37
N TYR A 183 -8.06 11.50 -8.56
CA TYR A 183 -7.38 10.38 -9.21
C TYR A 183 -5.89 10.42 -8.92
N TYR A 184 -5.38 9.33 -8.35
CA TYR A 184 -3.96 9.15 -8.09
C TYR A 184 -3.35 8.17 -9.12
N PRO A 185 -2.16 8.46 -9.66
CA PRO A 185 -1.51 7.56 -10.62
C PRO A 185 -1.10 6.24 -9.95
N HIS A 186 -1.10 5.16 -10.72
CA HIS A 186 -0.53 3.89 -10.28
C HIS A 186 0.96 4.04 -10.01
N ASP A 187 1.39 3.56 -8.86
CA ASP A 187 2.78 3.56 -8.41
C ASP A 187 3.55 2.44 -9.12
N LYS A 188 4.05 2.74 -10.30
CA LYS A 188 4.90 1.81 -11.06
C LYS A 188 6.38 2.05 -10.70
N ILE A 189 6.78 1.61 -9.51
CA ILE A 189 8.12 1.87 -8.97
C ILE A 189 9.22 1.23 -9.82
N LEU A 190 8.99 0.05 -10.38
CA LEU A 190 9.98 -0.69 -11.18
C LEU A 190 9.87 -0.47 -12.70
N GLU A 191 8.76 0.04 -13.20
CA GLU A 191 8.51 0.07 -14.65
C GLU A 191 8.83 1.41 -15.33
N SER A 192 8.88 2.54 -14.60
CA SER A 192 8.85 3.83 -15.30
C SER A 192 10.13 4.65 -15.25
N GLU A 193 10.88 4.64 -14.17
CA GLU A 193 12.07 5.52 -14.04
C GLU A 193 13.00 5.06 -12.92
N ASN A 194 14.31 5.07 -13.18
CA ASN A 194 15.38 4.66 -12.24
C ASN A 194 15.35 5.42 -10.90
N TRP A 195 14.90 6.67 -10.87
CA TRP A 195 14.83 7.47 -9.65
C TRP A 195 13.78 6.95 -8.64
N LYS A 196 12.66 6.37 -9.11
CA LYS A 196 11.63 5.78 -8.24
C LYS A 196 12.17 4.53 -7.54
N THR A 197 12.91 3.72 -8.27
CA THR A 197 13.63 2.57 -7.71
C THR A 197 14.67 3.03 -6.68
N LEU A 198 15.39 4.12 -6.96
CA LEU A 198 16.35 4.71 -6.02
C LEU A 198 15.66 5.20 -4.72
N VAL A 199 14.51 5.86 -4.83
CA VAL A 199 13.71 6.28 -3.67
C VAL A 199 13.26 5.07 -2.85
N TYR A 200 12.82 4.00 -3.49
CA TYR A 200 12.43 2.76 -2.80
C TYR A 200 13.62 2.12 -2.06
N ILE A 201 14.75 1.95 -2.73
CA ILE A 201 15.98 1.40 -2.12
C ILE A 201 16.45 2.29 -0.98
N GLY A 202 16.41 3.62 -1.17
CA GLY A 202 16.70 4.59 -0.12
C GLY A 202 15.79 4.42 1.10
N GLY A 203 14.50 4.20 0.89
CA GLY A 203 13.53 3.91 1.96
C GLY A 203 13.87 2.64 2.74
N VAL A 204 14.21 1.56 2.04
CA VAL A 204 14.66 0.30 2.66
C VAL A 204 15.93 0.52 3.50
N VAL A 205 16.95 1.16 2.93
CA VAL A 205 18.20 1.44 3.63
C VAL A 205 17.96 2.32 4.86
N MET A 206 17.17 3.40 4.70
CA MET A 206 16.83 4.29 5.81
C MET A 206 16.08 3.59 6.94
N LEU A 207 15.16 2.68 6.60
CA LEU A 207 14.36 1.98 7.61
C LEU A 207 15.18 1.00 8.45
N PHE A 208 16.15 0.30 7.84
CA PHE A 208 16.94 -0.72 8.53
C PHE A 208 18.26 -0.20 9.13
N PHE A 209 18.86 0.82 8.56
CA PHE A 209 20.21 1.28 8.93
C PHE A 209 20.23 2.67 9.58
N SER A 210 19.12 3.42 9.63
CA SER A 210 19.10 4.74 10.23
C SER A 210 18.29 4.80 11.53
N LEU A 211 18.33 5.97 12.19
CA LEU A 211 17.51 6.25 13.37
C LEU A 211 16.02 6.25 12.98
N LEU A 212 15.17 5.72 13.86
CA LEU A 212 13.71 5.65 13.66
C LEU A 212 13.09 7.00 13.25
N SER A 213 13.61 8.10 13.80
CA SER A 213 13.12 9.43 13.44
C SER A 213 13.45 9.84 12.01
N LEU A 214 14.65 9.48 11.52
CA LEU A 214 15.04 9.79 10.14
C LEU A 214 14.27 8.94 9.13
N SER A 215 14.07 7.65 9.43
CA SER A 215 13.25 6.78 8.58
C SER A 215 11.79 7.23 8.54
N ALA A 216 11.24 7.69 9.67
CA ALA A 216 9.90 8.25 9.73
C ALA A 216 9.79 9.54 8.91
N CYS A 217 10.75 10.46 9.01
CA CYS A 217 10.80 11.67 8.18
C CYS A 217 10.86 11.32 6.69
N TYR A 218 11.69 10.35 6.31
CA TYR A 218 11.83 9.92 4.93
C TYR A 218 10.51 9.39 4.36
N CYS A 219 9.86 8.45 5.07
CA CYS A 219 8.58 7.88 4.67
C CYS A 219 7.46 8.93 4.65
N LEU A 220 7.48 9.88 5.58
CA LEU A 220 6.54 11.00 5.61
C LEU A 220 6.70 11.88 4.37
N VAL A 221 7.92 12.33 4.07
CA VAL A 221 8.20 13.17 2.89
C VAL A 221 7.84 12.43 1.60
N TRP A 222 8.17 11.15 1.51
CA TRP A 222 7.79 10.34 0.36
C TRP A 222 6.26 10.28 0.19
N SER A 223 5.53 9.94 1.25
CA SER A 223 4.07 9.83 1.19
C SER A 223 3.39 11.18 0.92
N LEU A 224 3.90 12.28 1.50
CA LEU A 224 3.41 13.64 1.20
C LEU A 224 3.71 14.05 -0.23
N SER A 225 4.86 13.71 -0.78
CA SER A 225 5.19 14.00 -2.18
C SER A 225 4.23 13.31 -3.14
N TYR A 226 3.78 12.10 -2.80
CA TYR A 226 2.78 11.38 -3.57
C TYR A 226 1.39 12.05 -3.53
N ILE A 227 1.02 12.63 -2.38
CA ILE A 227 -0.27 13.32 -2.21
C ILE A 227 -0.29 14.65 -2.94
N PHE A 228 0.73 15.49 -2.73
CA PHE A 228 0.74 16.87 -3.25
C PHE A 228 1.20 16.98 -4.71
N PHE A 229 2.05 16.06 -5.15
CA PHE A 229 2.61 16.09 -6.50
C PHE A 229 2.37 14.79 -7.30
N PRO A 230 1.11 14.26 -7.32
CA PRO A 230 0.84 12.95 -7.94
C PRO A 230 1.17 12.95 -9.43
N ASN A 231 0.79 13.99 -10.17
CA ASN A 231 0.99 14.07 -11.62
C ASN A 231 2.36 14.60 -12.04
N ALA A 232 3.00 15.44 -11.20
CA ALA A 232 4.28 16.05 -11.52
C ALA A 232 5.45 15.08 -11.33
N LEU A 233 5.45 14.34 -10.23
CA LEU A 233 6.52 13.41 -9.86
C LEU A 233 6.20 11.97 -10.24
N TRP A 234 4.94 11.53 -10.07
CA TRP A 234 4.56 10.12 -10.16
C TRP A 234 3.77 9.77 -11.44
N GLY A 235 3.28 10.76 -12.21
CA GLY A 235 2.32 10.59 -13.32
C GLY A 235 2.87 10.61 -14.74
N LYS A 236 4.17 10.61 -14.99
CA LYS A 236 4.76 10.82 -16.34
C LYS A 236 4.46 9.74 -17.38
N ALA A 237 4.04 8.56 -17.00
CA ALA A 237 3.78 7.47 -17.96
C ALA A 237 2.49 7.65 -18.80
N ALA A 238 1.56 8.51 -18.39
CA ALA A 238 0.27 8.67 -19.07
C ALA A 238 0.28 9.69 -20.24
N ARG A 239 1.30 10.55 -20.36
CA ARG A 239 1.33 11.60 -21.41
C ARG A 239 1.80 11.12 -22.79
N LEU A 240 2.44 9.96 -22.87
CA LEU A 240 2.92 9.43 -24.16
C LEU A 240 1.86 8.60 -24.92
N SER A 241 0.78 8.20 -24.24
CA SER A 241 -0.31 7.42 -24.88
C SER A 241 -1.45 8.27 -25.44
N SER A 242 -1.41 9.60 -25.25
CA SER A 242 -2.46 10.52 -25.74
C SER A 242 -2.08 11.28 -27.02
N GLN A 243 -0.96 10.92 -27.67
CA GLN A 243 -0.49 11.55 -28.92
C GLN A 243 -0.33 10.56 -30.07
N HIS A 244 -1.03 9.45 -30.07
CA HIS A 244 -1.18 8.62 -31.29
C HIS A 244 -2.63 8.32 -31.57
#